data_ea57789a36bd27c71dfb9b9ad7726e7f
#
_entry.id   ea57789a36bd27c71dfb9b9ad7726e7f
#
_cell.length_a   1.000
_cell.length_b   1.000
_cell.length_c   1.000
_cell.angle_alpha   90.00
_cell.angle_beta   90.00
_cell.angle_gamma   90.00
#
_symmetry.space_group_name_H-M   'P 1'
#
loop_
_entity.id
_entity.type
_entity.pdbx_description
1 polymer ?
#
loop_
_entity_poly.entity_id
_entity_poly.type
_entity_poly.pdbx_seq_one_letter_code
_entity_poly.pdbx_strand_id
1 'polypeptide(L)' 'MKTEPAHYRIDPRLLLQRELERRCQSNPKYSLRAFAKALKMSPAALSYMLTGKRPVSKKTVKKIVDRL' A
#
# COMPACT_ATOMS: atom_id res chain seq x y z
N MET A 1 -8.01 25.21 8.41
CA MET A 1 -7.96 24.62 8.23
C MET A 1 -7.98 23.87 8.07
N LYS A 2 -7.87 23.61 7.97
CA LYS A 2 -7.98 22.90 7.73
C LYS A 2 -8.39 21.97 7.84
N THR A 3 -8.65 21.84 7.73
CA THR A 3 -9.30 21.04 7.90
C THR A 3 -9.39 19.86 7.27
N GLU A 4 -9.57 19.51 6.50
CA GLU A 4 -9.67 18.45 5.86
C GLU A 4 -8.93 17.41 6.13
N PRO A 5 -8.58 17.33 6.72
CA PRO A 5 -7.60 16.53 7.14
C PRO A 5 -7.81 15.13 7.42
N ALA A 6 -9.01 14.68 7.52
CA ALA A 6 -9.23 13.29 7.85
C ALA A 6 -8.53 12.36 6.86
N HIS A 7 -8.58 12.64 5.57
CA HIS A 7 -7.93 11.75 4.62
C HIS A 7 -6.43 11.95 4.56
N TYR A 8 -5.91 13.03 5.13
CA TYR A 8 -4.48 13.18 5.30
C TYR A 8 -3.96 12.34 6.42
N ARG A 9 -4.86 11.87 7.27
CA ARG A 9 -4.48 11.07 8.43
C ARG A 9 -4.57 9.58 8.18
N ILE A 10 -4.88 9.20 6.97
CA ILE A 10 -4.88 7.79 6.64
C ILE A 10 -3.45 7.27 6.76
N ASP A 11 -3.30 6.24 7.57
CA ASP A 11 -2.01 5.60 7.75
C ASP A 11 -1.61 4.98 6.41
N PRO A 12 -0.44 5.33 5.87
CA PRO A 12 0.01 4.74 4.60
C PRO A 12 0.07 3.21 4.65
N ARG A 13 0.37 2.64 5.80
CA ARG A 13 0.37 1.19 5.96
C ARG A 13 -1.04 0.63 5.77
N LEU A 14 -2.02 1.31 6.31
CA LEU A 14 -3.41 0.90 6.15
C LEU A 14 -3.84 0.99 4.70
N LEU A 15 -3.39 2.03 4.00
CA LEU A 15 -3.67 2.19 2.58
C LEU A 15 -3.11 1.03 1.78
N LEU A 16 -1.89 0.60 2.09
CA LEU A 16 -1.28 -0.55 1.45
C LEU A 16 -2.09 -1.82 1.71
N GLN A 17 -2.49 -2.01 2.97
CA GLN A 17 -3.24 -3.20 3.36
C GLN A 17 -4.58 -3.26 2.64
N ARG A 18 -5.27 -2.13 2.55
CA ARG A 18 -6.55 -2.06 1.88
C ARG A 18 -6.43 -2.35 0.39
N GLU A 19 -5.41 -1.81 -0.22
CA GLU A 19 -5.20 -2.03 -1.65
C GLU A 19 -4.88 -3.50 -1.93
N LEU A 20 -4.08 -4.12 -1.09
CA LEU A 20 -3.78 -5.54 -1.22
C LEU A 20 -5.04 -6.38 -1.07
N GLU A 21 -5.85 -6.07 -0.06
CA GLU A 21 -7.12 -6.78 0.17
C GLU A 21 -8.04 -6.66 -1.03
N ARG A 22 -8.16 -5.44 -1.56
CA ARG A 22 -9.02 -5.20 -2.70
C ARG A 22 -8.60 -6.05 -3.91
N ARG A 23 -7.31 -6.11 -4.15
CA ARG A 23 -6.78 -6.89 -5.28
C ARG A 23 -6.96 -8.39 -5.06
N CYS A 24 -6.81 -8.83 -3.81
CA CYS A 24 -7.03 -10.25 -3.48
C CYS A 24 -8.49 -10.63 -3.63
N GLN A 25 -9.41 -9.72 -3.32
CA GLN A 25 -10.83 -9.99 -3.50
C GLN A 25 -11.19 -10.11 -4.98
N SER A 26 -10.58 -9.29 -5.81
CA SER A 26 -10.80 -9.37 -7.25
C SER A 26 -10.15 -10.59 -7.88
N ASN A 27 -9.05 -11.05 -7.30
CA ASN A 27 -8.31 -12.19 -7.83
C ASN A 27 -7.76 -13.01 -6.66
N PRO A 28 -8.42 -14.12 -6.32
CA PRO A 28 -7.99 -14.94 -5.18
C PRO A 28 -6.57 -15.47 -5.29
N LYS A 29 -6.02 -15.51 -6.50
CA LYS A 29 -4.65 -15.97 -6.71
C LYS A 29 -3.63 -14.84 -6.60
N TYR A 30 -4.08 -13.63 -6.36
CA TYR A 30 -3.17 -12.49 -6.23
C TYR A 30 -2.31 -12.68 -4.99
N SER A 31 -1.04 -12.37 -5.10
CA SER A 31 -0.09 -12.60 -4.01
C SER A 31 0.63 -11.32 -3.65
N LEU A 32 1.26 -11.35 -2.46
CA LEU A 32 2.11 -10.26 -2.01
C LEU A 32 3.22 -9.99 -3.02
N ARG A 33 3.75 -11.06 -3.61
CA ARG A 33 4.82 -10.95 -4.60
C ARG A 33 4.33 -10.20 -5.84
N ALA A 34 3.12 -10.50 -6.29
CA ALA A 34 2.55 -9.80 -7.43
C ALA A 34 2.33 -8.32 -7.12
N PHE A 35 1.89 -8.03 -5.90
CA PHE A 35 1.68 -6.65 -5.47
C PHE A 35 3.00 -5.90 -5.44
N ALA A 36 4.05 -6.52 -4.88
CA ALA A 36 5.38 -5.92 -4.85
C ALA A 36 5.88 -5.61 -6.25
N LYS A 37 5.67 -6.53 -7.18
CA LYS A 37 6.08 -6.33 -8.56
C LYS A 37 5.33 -5.15 -9.18
N ALA A 38 4.04 -5.03 -8.89
CA ALA A 38 3.24 -3.92 -9.39
C ALA A 38 3.74 -2.59 -8.85
N LEU A 39 4.24 -2.59 -7.61
CA LEU A 39 4.78 -1.38 -6.98
C LEU A 39 6.26 -1.19 -7.26
N LYS A 40 6.86 -2.08 -8.03
CA LYS A 40 8.27 -2.04 -8.40
C LYS A 40 9.19 -2.05 -7.17
N MET A 41 8.90 -2.95 -6.25
CA MET A 41 9.71 -3.11 -5.04
C MET A 41 9.85 -4.59 -4.72
N SER A 42 10.76 -4.92 -3.81
CA SER A 42 10.95 -6.31 -3.41
C SER A 42 9.81 -6.75 -2.49
N PRO A 43 9.45 -8.04 -2.51
CA PRO A 43 8.45 -8.56 -1.60
C PRO A 43 8.83 -8.37 -0.13
N ALA A 44 10.13 -8.46 0.19
CA ALA A 44 10.58 -8.26 1.56
C ALA A 44 10.32 -6.83 2.03
N ALA A 45 10.63 -5.85 1.18
CA ALA A 45 10.39 -4.46 1.52
C ALA A 45 8.90 -4.20 1.73
N LEU A 46 8.08 -4.74 0.85
CA LEU A 46 6.63 -4.58 0.97
C LEU A 46 6.12 -5.22 2.26
N SER A 47 6.60 -6.41 2.58
CA SER A 47 6.21 -7.10 3.79
C SER A 47 6.55 -6.27 5.04
N TYR A 48 7.75 -5.67 5.07
CA TYR A 48 8.15 -4.84 6.20
C TYR A 48 7.26 -3.61 6.34
N MET A 49 6.84 -3.03 5.23
CA MET A 49 5.92 -1.89 5.28
C MET A 49 4.55 -2.31 5.78
N LEU A 50 4.06 -3.46 5.34
CA LEU A 50 2.74 -3.94 5.74
C LEU A 50 2.68 -4.32 7.22
N THR A 51 3.79 -4.80 7.76
CA THR A 51 3.84 -5.19 9.18
C THR A 51 4.27 -4.05 10.10
N GLY A 52 4.60 -2.90 9.53
CA GLY A 52 4.99 -1.75 10.32
C GLY A 52 6.45 -1.73 10.74
N LYS A 53 7.26 -2.67 10.25
CA LYS A 53 8.69 -2.70 10.58
C LYS A 53 9.48 -1.64 9.82
N ARG A 54 8.91 -1.12 8.75
CA ARG A 54 9.53 -0.09 7.95
C ARG A 54 8.46 0.94 7.56
N PRO A 55 8.75 2.22 7.63
CA PRO A 55 7.77 3.23 7.23
C PRO A 55 7.51 3.16 5.73
N VAL A 56 6.28 3.47 5.34
CA VAL A 56 5.90 3.51 3.93
C VAL A 56 6.40 4.82 3.36
N SER A 57 7.18 4.73 2.30
CA SER A 57 7.74 5.93 1.67
C SER A 57 6.68 6.68 0.89
N LYS A 58 6.93 7.98 0.69
CA LYS A 58 6.02 8.80 -0.11
C LYS A 58 5.94 8.29 -1.53
N LYS A 59 7.03 7.76 -2.06
CA LYS A 59 7.05 7.19 -3.41
C LYS A 59 6.10 6.01 -3.52
N THR A 60 6.06 5.16 -2.50
CA THR A 60 5.16 4.02 -2.49
C THR A 60 3.71 4.47 -2.43
N VAL A 61 3.41 5.44 -1.57
CA VAL A 61 2.06 5.98 -1.47
C VAL A 61 1.62 6.54 -2.81
N LYS A 62 2.49 7.29 -3.46
CA LYS A 62 2.17 7.88 -4.75
C LYS A 62 1.89 6.81 -5.80
N LYS A 63 2.66 5.74 -5.81
CA LYS A 63 2.44 4.65 -6.74
C LYS A 63 1.07 4.02 -6.55
N ILE A 64 0.65 3.86 -5.31
CA ILE A 64 -0.66 3.29 -5.01
C ILE A 64 -1.76 4.23 -5.49
N VAL A 65 -1.66 5.50 -5.16
CA VAL A 65 -2.65 6.50 -5.52
C VAL A 65 -2.76 6.64 -7.04
N ASP A 66 -1.62 6.68 -7.71
CA ASP A 66 -1.60 6.84 -9.16
C ASP A 66 -2.23 5.65 -9.87
N ARG A 67 -2.27 4.50 -9.24
CA ARG A 67 -2.83 3.30 -9.85
C ARG A 67 -4.27 3.04 -9.45
N LEU A 68 -4.79 3.83 -8.59
CA LEU A 68 -6.20 3.77 -8.26
C LEU A 68 -7.02 4.49 -9.30
#